data_4da7e875b4e1a01f26b2af99f3e19d5d
#
_entry.id   4da7e875b4e1a01f26b2af99f3e19d5d
#
_cell.length_a   1.000
_cell.length_b   1.000
_cell.length_c   1.000
_cell.angle_alpha   90.00
_cell.angle_beta   90.00
_cell.angle_gamma   90.00
#
_symmetry.space_group_name_H-M   'P 1'
#
loop_
_entity.id
_entity.type
_entity.pdbx_description
1 polymer ?
#
loop_
_entity_poly.entity_id
_entity_poly.type
_entity_poly.pdbx_seq_one_letter_code
_entity_poly.pdbx_strand_id
1 'polypeptide(L)'
;MLNGKNSISRRTLLKKSLLGATVLASTSPIRLSAAQTKSHALRLGGPVFGRLAGPEAWAKAVKELGYSAAYCPVQAAETDDVVKAYADAAKKADIIIAEVGAWSNPISPDNKMRRAALAKCRTQLALADRIGARCCVNITGSRGQRWDGPSPKNLTEETFDMIVETTRAIIDHVKPTRTYFTLETMPWAYPDSPDSYLRLLKAIDRRRFAVHLDPVNLVCSPQRYFSTGKLIRECFKKLGRHVKSCHAKDILLRQRLTTHLDEVRPGLGGLDYAAFLTQLSKLPDIPLMLEHLPNAQEYRLAAEHIRSVAKKLGLSFA
;
A
#
# COMPACT_ATOMS: atom_id res chain seq x y z
N MET A 1 73.77 10.05 5.13
CA MET A 1 74.22 11.20 5.90
C MET A 1 73.00 11.98 6.37
N LEU A 2 72.78 11.88 7.70
CA LEU A 2 72.37 12.93 8.64
C LEU A 2 71.06 13.68 8.36
N ASN A 3 70.04 13.34 9.12
CA ASN A 3 69.62 13.88 10.45
C ASN A 3 68.82 15.19 10.41
N GLY A 4 67.69 15.14 11.13
CA GLY A 4 67.07 16.33 11.68
C GLY A 4 65.62 16.11 12.11
N LYS A 5 65.43 15.41 13.30
CA LYS A 5 64.22 15.45 14.08
C LYS A 5 63.96 16.85 14.65
N ASN A 6 62.75 17.35 14.65
CA ASN A 6 62.28 18.24 15.71
C ASN A 6 60.81 17.97 16.04
N SER A 7 60.64 17.30 17.19
CA SER A 7 59.39 17.16 17.92
C SER A 7 59.18 18.42 18.75
N ILE A 8 58.02 19.11 18.62
CA ILE A 8 57.58 20.15 19.54
C ILE A 8 56.52 19.58 20.48
N SER A 9 56.86 19.56 21.74
CA SER A 9 56.13 19.07 22.88
C SER A 9 54.89 19.91 23.21
N ARG A 10 53.80 19.24 23.55
CA ARG A 10 52.47 19.79 23.97
C ARG A 10 52.42 20.43 25.36
N ARG A 11 53.50 21.04 25.92
CA ARG A 11 53.52 21.47 27.31
C ARG A 11 53.89 22.93 27.63
N THR A 12 53.70 23.86 26.70
CA THR A 12 54.04 25.25 27.04
C THR A 12 53.08 26.24 26.38
N LEU A 13 51.82 26.27 26.86
CA LEU A 13 50.92 27.43 26.64
C LEU A 13 49.76 27.38 27.64
N LEU A 14 50.11 27.44 28.90
CA LEU A 14 49.22 27.76 30.00
C LEU A 14 49.92 28.76 30.87
N LYS A 15 49.63 30.06 30.71
CA LYS A 15 49.60 31.10 31.76
C LYS A 15 49.47 32.50 31.15
N LYS A 16 48.45 33.20 31.65
CA LYS A 16 48.02 34.61 31.47
C LYS A 16 46.89 34.76 30.47
N SER A 17 45.64 35.16 30.81
CA SER A 17 45.26 36.18 31.76
C SER A 17 43.81 35.99 32.21
N LEU A 18 43.50 36.08 33.49
CA LEU A 18 42.22 36.43 34.07
C LEU A 18 41.97 37.94 33.85
N LEU A 19 40.83 38.28 33.28
CA LEU A 19 40.02 39.45 33.65
C LEU A 19 38.65 39.37 33.09
N GLY A 20 37.67 39.52 33.94
CA GLY A 20 36.27 39.15 33.80
C GLY A 20 35.44 39.93 32.79
N ALA A 21 34.39 39.23 32.35
CA ALA A 21 33.08 39.79 32.05
C ALA A 21 32.06 38.65 32.19
N THR A 22 31.31 38.69 33.29
CA THR A 22 30.18 37.78 33.50
C THR A 22 29.03 38.24 32.60
N VAL A 23 28.91 37.64 31.42
CA VAL A 23 27.71 37.77 30.61
C VAL A 23 26.80 36.61 30.99
N LEU A 24 25.76 36.91 31.74
CA LEU A 24 24.63 36.01 31.98
C LEU A 24 23.92 35.75 30.64
N ALA A 25 24.35 34.71 29.93
CA ALA A 25 23.61 34.18 28.80
C ALA A 25 22.43 33.35 29.33
N SER A 26 21.24 33.93 29.33
CA SER A 26 19.99 33.23 29.53
C SER A 26 19.76 32.29 28.32
N THR A 27 20.24 31.06 28.43
CA THR A 27 19.89 29.99 27.49
C THR A 27 18.47 29.53 27.79
N SER A 28 17.49 30.20 27.21
CA SER A 28 16.15 29.59 27.07
C SER A 28 16.30 28.34 26.23
N PRO A 29 15.84 27.16 26.69
CA PRO A 29 15.84 25.97 25.85
C PRO A 29 14.87 26.22 24.67
N ILE A 30 15.40 26.32 23.48
CA ILE A 30 14.58 26.24 22.26
C ILE A 30 13.94 24.86 22.29
N ARG A 31 12.71 24.79 22.80
CA ARG A 31 11.85 23.61 22.56
C ARG A 31 11.59 23.59 21.07
N LEU A 32 12.33 22.78 20.33
CA LEU A 32 11.91 22.32 19.03
C LEU A 32 10.60 21.56 19.27
N SER A 33 9.49 22.27 19.12
CA SER A 33 8.19 21.64 18.95
C SER A 33 8.27 20.83 17.67
N ALA A 34 8.51 19.53 17.79
CA ALA A 34 8.26 18.61 16.69
C ALA A 34 6.79 18.80 16.36
N ALA A 35 6.49 19.37 15.19
CA ALA A 35 5.13 19.49 14.70
C ALA A 35 4.55 18.06 14.72
N GLN A 36 3.66 17.80 15.66
CA GLN A 36 2.93 16.54 15.73
C GLN A 36 2.13 16.45 14.42
N THR A 37 2.63 15.65 13.49
CA THR A 37 1.85 15.32 12.28
C THR A 37 0.54 14.70 12.74
N LYS A 38 -0.57 15.38 12.42
CA LYS A 38 -1.91 14.97 12.80
C LYS A 38 -2.12 13.52 12.34
N SER A 39 -2.33 12.60 13.28
CA SER A 39 -2.63 11.22 12.97
C SER A 39 -4.10 11.13 12.54
N HIS A 40 -4.37 10.44 11.42
CA HIS A 40 -5.71 10.15 10.94
C HIS A 40 -6.16 8.79 11.48
N ALA A 41 -7.47 8.62 11.69
CA ALA A 41 -8.05 7.32 12.01
C ALA A 41 -7.81 6.35 10.85
N LEU A 42 -7.45 5.12 11.18
CA LEU A 42 -7.22 4.04 10.22
C LEU A 42 -8.54 3.50 9.68
N ARG A 43 -8.54 3.06 8.43
CA ARG A 43 -9.69 2.43 7.77
C ARG A 43 -9.38 0.96 7.51
N LEU A 44 -9.85 0.07 8.39
CA LEU A 44 -9.69 -1.38 8.21
C LEU A 44 -10.90 -1.95 7.49
N GLY A 45 -10.66 -2.86 6.57
CA GLY A 45 -11.69 -3.57 5.82
C GLY A 45 -11.31 -5.00 5.48
N GLY A 46 -12.29 -5.71 4.94
CA GLY A 46 -12.15 -7.08 4.49
C GLY A 46 -13.45 -7.57 3.87
N PRO A 47 -13.53 -8.85 3.46
CA PRO A 47 -14.76 -9.42 2.92
C PRO A 47 -15.85 -9.52 3.98
N VAL A 48 -17.10 -9.40 3.53
CA VAL A 48 -18.29 -9.72 4.31
C VAL A 48 -18.84 -11.03 3.81
N PHE A 49 -19.03 -11.98 4.72
CA PHE A 49 -19.50 -13.33 4.40
C PHE A 49 -21.02 -13.45 4.57
N GLY A 50 -21.63 -14.30 3.73
CA GLY A 50 -23.04 -14.59 3.77
C GLY A 50 -23.86 -13.86 2.70
N ARG A 51 -25.17 -14.21 2.63
CA ARG A 51 -26.13 -13.53 1.75
C ARG A 51 -26.72 -12.34 2.50
N LEU A 52 -26.61 -11.18 1.91
CA LEU A 52 -27.09 -9.94 2.51
C LEU A 52 -28.28 -9.40 1.71
N ALA A 53 -29.33 -8.99 2.42
CA ALA A 53 -30.57 -8.50 1.82
C ALA A 53 -30.48 -6.99 1.51
N GLY A 54 -29.59 -6.61 0.58
CA GLY A 54 -29.50 -5.25 0.09
C GLY A 54 -28.49 -4.35 0.84
N PRO A 55 -28.44 -3.05 0.48
CA PRO A 55 -27.38 -2.14 0.87
C PRO A 55 -27.33 -1.85 2.38
N GLU A 56 -28.47 -1.71 3.06
CA GLU A 56 -28.50 -1.45 4.49
C GLU A 56 -28.00 -2.66 5.31
N ALA A 57 -28.42 -3.88 4.93
CA ALA A 57 -27.94 -5.12 5.56
C ALA A 57 -26.43 -5.31 5.34
N TRP A 58 -25.94 -4.97 4.14
CA TRP A 58 -24.50 -4.98 3.86
C TRP A 58 -23.73 -3.98 4.72
N ALA A 59 -24.17 -2.73 4.77
CA ALA A 59 -23.52 -1.71 5.58
C ALA A 59 -23.51 -2.07 7.07
N LYS A 60 -24.62 -2.61 7.58
CA LYS A 60 -24.70 -3.12 8.96
C LYS A 60 -23.69 -4.24 9.21
N ALA A 61 -23.61 -5.24 8.31
CA ALA A 61 -22.68 -6.35 8.44
C ALA A 61 -21.21 -5.90 8.42
N VAL A 62 -20.85 -4.92 7.57
CA VAL A 62 -19.52 -4.29 7.56
C VAL A 62 -19.19 -3.68 8.92
N LYS A 63 -20.12 -2.92 9.52
CA LYS A 63 -19.92 -2.27 10.83
C LYS A 63 -19.90 -3.28 11.98
N GLU A 64 -20.67 -4.37 11.94
CA GLU A 64 -20.64 -5.44 12.94
C GLU A 64 -19.29 -6.16 12.99
N LEU A 65 -18.56 -6.24 11.87
CA LEU A 65 -17.18 -6.71 11.81
C LEU A 65 -16.17 -5.66 12.35
N GLY A 66 -16.66 -4.47 12.71
CA GLY A 66 -15.84 -3.33 13.11
C GLY A 66 -15.02 -2.75 11.96
N TYR A 67 -15.46 -2.92 10.72
CA TYR A 67 -14.81 -2.35 9.55
C TYR A 67 -15.35 -0.95 9.23
N SER A 68 -14.50 -0.13 8.65
CA SER A 68 -14.83 1.18 8.08
C SER A 68 -14.41 1.30 6.61
N ALA A 69 -13.94 0.18 6.02
CA ALA A 69 -13.73 0.01 4.61
C ALA A 69 -14.26 -1.36 4.15
N ALA A 70 -14.62 -1.49 2.88
CA ALA A 70 -15.13 -2.75 2.33
C ALA A 70 -14.78 -2.88 0.84
N TYR A 71 -14.74 -4.11 0.35
CA TYR A 71 -14.74 -4.40 -1.08
C TYR A 71 -16.06 -3.98 -1.72
N CYS A 72 -16.03 -3.71 -3.01
CA CYS A 72 -17.23 -3.39 -3.78
C CYS A 72 -18.29 -4.49 -3.66
N PRO A 73 -19.49 -4.19 -3.19
CA PRO A 73 -20.51 -5.20 -2.92
C PRO A 73 -21.34 -5.59 -4.17
N VAL A 74 -21.15 -4.92 -5.29
CA VAL A 74 -21.99 -5.12 -6.49
C VAL A 74 -21.17 -5.52 -7.70
N GLN A 75 -21.84 -6.12 -8.69
CA GLN A 75 -21.25 -6.46 -9.97
C GLN A 75 -21.41 -5.32 -10.99
N ALA A 76 -20.57 -5.35 -12.04
CA ALA A 76 -20.59 -4.28 -13.05
C ALA A 76 -21.88 -4.23 -13.88
N ALA A 77 -22.61 -5.33 -13.96
CA ALA A 77 -23.87 -5.45 -14.68
C ALA A 77 -25.09 -4.85 -13.93
N GLU A 78 -24.90 -4.49 -12.65
CA GLU A 78 -25.99 -3.89 -11.87
C GLU A 78 -26.41 -2.51 -12.39
N THR A 79 -27.70 -2.20 -12.19
CA THR A 79 -28.26 -0.92 -12.60
C THR A 79 -27.67 0.25 -11.81
N ASP A 80 -27.78 1.45 -12.34
CA ASP A 80 -27.30 2.66 -11.67
C ASP A 80 -28.00 2.89 -10.33
N ASP A 81 -29.30 2.55 -10.22
CA ASP A 81 -30.06 2.68 -8.97
C ASP A 81 -29.51 1.73 -7.89
N VAL A 82 -29.20 0.50 -8.22
CA VAL A 82 -28.60 -0.48 -7.29
C VAL A 82 -27.21 0.01 -6.85
N VAL A 83 -26.38 0.40 -7.82
CA VAL A 83 -25.02 0.93 -7.51
C VAL A 83 -25.10 2.14 -6.60
N LYS A 84 -26.03 3.07 -6.90
CA LYS A 84 -26.24 4.27 -6.10
C LYS A 84 -26.73 3.94 -4.68
N ALA A 85 -27.67 3.00 -4.53
CA ALA A 85 -28.17 2.58 -3.21
C ALA A 85 -27.04 2.05 -2.31
N TYR A 86 -26.12 1.22 -2.83
CA TYR A 86 -24.96 0.77 -2.07
C TYR A 86 -23.97 1.91 -1.76
N ALA A 87 -23.74 2.83 -2.69
CA ALA A 87 -22.89 3.99 -2.45
C ALA A 87 -23.47 4.91 -1.35
N ASP A 88 -24.77 5.12 -1.35
CA ASP A 88 -25.48 5.94 -0.34
C ASP A 88 -25.44 5.25 1.04
N ALA A 89 -25.66 3.93 1.11
CA ALA A 89 -25.57 3.17 2.34
C ALA A 89 -24.14 3.18 2.93
N ALA A 90 -23.12 3.02 2.08
CA ALA A 90 -21.73 3.16 2.48
C ALA A 90 -21.43 4.54 3.07
N LYS A 91 -21.84 5.59 2.38
CA LYS A 91 -21.67 7.00 2.81
C LYS A 91 -22.38 7.27 4.15
N LYS A 92 -23.63 6.80 4.31
CA LYS A 92 -24.42 6.96 5.53
C LYS A 92 -23.78 6.26 6.75
N ALA A 93 -23.13 5.10 6.51
CA ALA A 93 -22.49 4.30 7.57
C ALA A 93 -21.00 4.66 7.78
N ASP A 94 -20.48 5.69 7.12
CA ASP A 94 -19.05 6.03 7.11
C ASP A 94 -18.16 4.85 6.72
N ILE A 95 -18.53 4.16 5.63
CA ILE A 95 -17.77 3.06 5.03
C ILE A 95 -17.14 3.55 3.72
N ILE A 96 -15.84 3.35 3.56
CA ILE A 96 -15.16 3.56 2.29
C ILE A 96 -15.28 2.28 1.45
N ILE A 97 -15.86 2.39 0.26
CA ILE A 97 -15.71 1.33 -0.75
C ILE A 97 -14.28 1.43 -1.27
N ALA A 98 -13.45 0.49 -0.82
CA ALA A 98 -12.00 0.56 -1.02
C ALA A 98 -11.61 0.33 -2.47
N GLU A 99 -12.13 -0.75 -3.05
CA GLU A 99 -11.66 -1.21 -4.33
C GLU A 99 -12.67 -2.05 -5.09
N VAL A 100 -12.56 -1.96 -6.43
CA VAL A 100 -13.19 -2.83 -7.41
C VAL A 100 -12.09 -3.64 -8.07
N GLY A 101 -12.08 -4.95 -7.88
CA GLY A 101 -11.07 -5.84 -8.46
C GLY A 101 -11.30 -6.07 -9.96
N ALA A 102 -10.26 -5.87 -10.77
CA ALA A 102 -10.28 -6.17 -12.20
C ALA A 102 -9.43 -7.41 -12.57
N TRP A 103 -9.03 -8.18 -11.60
CA TRP A 103 -8.12 -9.32 -11.64
C TRP A 103 -8.11 -10.06 -12.98
N SER A 104 -7.13 -9.76 -13.82
CA SER A 104 -7.01 -10.27 -15.19
C SER A 104 -5.62 -9.97 -15.77
N ASN A 105 -5.30 -10.58 -16.92
CA ASN A 105 -4.00 -10.41 -17.57
C ASN A 105 -4.09 -9.54 -18.85
N PRO A 106 -4.05 -8.20 -18.75
CA PRO A 106 -4.16 -7.31 -19.90
C PRO A 106 -2.89 -7.24 -20.76
N ILE A 107 -1.80 -7.90 -20.35
CA ILE A 107 -0.56 -8.07 -21.13
C ILE A 107 -0.34 -9.51 -21.59
N SER A 108 -1.36 -10.36 -21.54
CA SER A 108 -1.27 -11.76 -21.96
C SER A 108 -0.63 -11.90 -23.34
N PRO A 109 0.24 -12.90 -23.56
CA PRO A 109 0.73 -13.24 -24.89
C PRO A 109 -0.42 -13.76 -25.80
N ASP A 110 -1.47 -14.34 -25.22
CA ASP A 110 -2.67 -14.71 -25.95
C ASP A 110 -3.56 -13.50 -26.25
N ASN A 111 -3.79 -13.25 -27.52
CA ASN A 111 -4.55 -12.10 -27.99
C ASN A 111 -6.03 -12.10 -27.57
N LYS A 112 -6.66 -13.28 -27.46
CA LYS A 112 -8.06 -13.40 -27.02
C LYS A 112 -8.17 -13.09 -25.54
N MET A 113 -7.29 -13.68 -24.73
CA MET A 113 -7.22 -13.40 -23.28
C MET A 113 -6.91 -11.94 -23.02
N ARG A 114 -5.94 -11.35 -23.74
CA ARG A 114 -5.57 -9.94 -23.58
C ARG A 114 -6.75 -9.01 -23.89
N ARG A 115 -7.49 -9.22 -24.98
CA ARG A 115 -8.68 -8.41 -25.30
C ARG A 115 -9.76 -8.54 -24.24
N ALA A 116 -10.05 -9.77 -23.76
CA ALA A 116 -11.02 -9.99 -22.69
C ALA A 116 -10.61 -9.29 -21.37
N ALA A 117 -9.33 -9.37 -21.02
CA ALA A 117 -8.78 -8.69 -19.83
C ALA A 117 -8.87 -7.15 -19.94
N LEU A 118 -8.57 -6.58 -21.11
CA LEU A 118 -8.75 -5.16 -21.36
C LEU A 118 -10.21 -4.72 -21.22
N ALA A 119 -11.14 -5.49 -21.78
CA ALA A 119 -12.57 -5.22 -21.62
C ALA A 119 -12.99 -5.28 -20.14
N LYS A 120 -12.55 -6.31 -19.40
CA LYS A 120 -12.81 -6.43 -17.96
C LYS A 120 -12.26 -5.24 -17.19
N CYS A 121 -11.00 -4.83 -17.41
CA CYS A 121 -10.42 -3.68 -16.73
C CYS A 121 -11.25 -2.40 -16.97
N ARG A 122 -11.71 -2.16 -18.19
CA ARG A 122 -12.54 -0.99 -18.54
C ARG A 122 -13.90 -1.04 -17.83
N THR A 123 -14.56 -2.18 -17.85
CA THR A 123 -15.85 -2.41 -17.18
C THR A 123 -15.75 -2.21 -15.67
N GLN A 124 -14.71 -2.75 -15.04
CA GLN A 124 -14.52 -2.63 -13.59
C GLN A 124 -14.08 -1.21 -13.18
N LEU A 125 -13.28 -0.53 -13.99
CA LEU A 125 -12.94 0.87 -13.74
C LEU A 125 -14.17 1.78 -13.85
N ALA A 126 -15.06 1.52 -14.80
CA ALA A 126 -16.33 2.24 -14.92
C ALA A 126 -17.23 1.98 -13.71
N LEU A 127 -17.34 0.74 -13.23
CA LEU A 127 -18.06 0.44 -11.99
C LEU A 127 -17.45 1.18 -10.79
N ALA A 128 -16.12 1.18 -10.66
CA ALA A 128 -15.44 1.87 -9.57
C ALA A 128 -15.75 3.38 -9.58
N ASP A 129 -15.82 3.99 -10.75
CA ASP A 129 -16.21 5.41 -10.89
C ASP A 129 -17.68 5.64 -10.55
N ARG A 130 -18.59 4.75 -11.01
CA ARG A 130 -20.03 4.80 -10.71
C ARG A 130 -20.31 4.72 -9.20
N ILE A 131 -19.71 3.72 -8.52
CA ILE A 131 -19.95 3.50 -7.09
C ILE A 131 -19.15 4.45 -6.20
N GLY A 132 -18.14 5.12 -6.73
CA GLY A 132 -17.25 6.01 -5.97
C GLY A 132 -16.23 5.24 -5.13
N ALA A 133 -15.79 4.08 -5.59
CA ALA A 133 -14.72 3.34 -4.95
C ALA A 133 -13.39 4.12 -4.97
N ARG A 134 -12.54 3.89 -3.97
CA ARG A 134 -11.25 4.56 -3.88
C ARG A 134 -10.36 4.25 -5.07
N CYS A 135 -10.39 2.99 -5.55
CA CYS A 135 -9.70 2.59 -6.78
C CYS A 135 -10.36 1.39 -7.48
N CYS A 136 -10.00 1.20 -8.75
CA CYS A 136 -10.10 -0.06 -9.45
C CYS A 136 -8.70 -0.68 -9.46
N VAL A 137 -8.54 -1.86 -8.87
CA VAL A 137 -7.25 -2.53 -8.73
C VAL A 137 -7.11 -3.71 -9.69
N ASN A 138 -5.95 -3.84 -10.29
CA ASN A 138 -5.51 -5.02 -11.03
C ASN A 138 -4.01 -5.26 -10.76
N ILE A 139 -3.50 -6.41 -11.14
CA ILE A 139 -2.07 -6.60 -11.40
C ILE A 139 -1.76 -6.31 -12.87
N THR A 140 -0.50 -6.15 -13.22
CA THR A 140 -0.13 -6.00 -14.64
C THR A 140 -0.40 -7.25 -15.46
N GLY A 141 -0.46 -8.41 -14.79
CA GLY A 141 -0.55 -9.72 -15.41
C GLY A 141 0.82 -10.35 -15.66
N SER A 142 0.88 -11.31 -16.57
CA SER A 142 2.10 -12.06 -16.88
C SER A 142 2.27 -12.30 -18.38
N ARG A 143 3.53 -12.35 -18.81
CA ARG A 143 3.95 -12.81 -20.14
C ARG A 143 4.13 -14.34 -20.20
N GLY A 144 3.92 -15.04 -19.08
CA GLY A 144 3.97 -16.50 -18.96
C GLY A 144 2.63 -17.18 -19.22
N GLN A 145 2.58 -18.50 -18.95
CA GLN A 145 1.37 -19.30 -19.12
C GLN A 145 0.32 -18.99 -18.05
N ARG A 146 0.75 -18.89 -16.80
CA ARG A 146 -0.12 -18.50 -15.70
C ARG A 146 -0.36 -16.99 -15.75
N TRP A 147 -1.61 -16.58 -15.65
CA TRP A 147 -2.04 -15.19 -15.84
C TRP A 147 -1.39 -14.18 -14.85
N ASP A 148 -1.04 -14.65 -13.68
CA ASP A 148 -0.44 -13.92 -12.55
C ASP A 148 0.95 -14.46 -12.16
N GLY A 149 1.50 -15.41 -12.91
CA GLY A 149 2.70 -16.16 -12.56
C GLY A 149 4.03 -15.51 -13.00
N PRO A 150 5.14 -16.06 -12.51
CA PRO A 150 6.46 -15.61 -12.90
C PRO A 150 6.74 -15.91 -14.38
N SER A 151 7.49 -15.03 -15.02
CA SER A 151 8.04 -15.21 -16.37
C SER A 151 9.29 -14.35 -16.52
N PRO A 152 10.35 -14.83 -17.20
CA PRO A 152 11.53 -14.02 -17.44
C PRO A 152 11.25 -12.76 -18.26
N LYS A 153 10.13 -12.74 -18.99
CA LYS A 153 9.69 -11.58 -19.78
C LYS A 153 8.96 -10.50 -18.95
N ASN A 154 8.53 -10.79 -17.73
CA ASN A 154 7.70 -9.85 -16.94
C ASN A 154 8.44 -8.56 -16.55
N LEU A 155 9.77 -8.64 -16.41
CA LEU A 155 10.62 -7.53 -15.95
C LEU A 155 11.53 -6.97 -17.07
N THR A 156 11.11 -7.11 -18.32
CA THR A 156 11.81 -6.51 -19.48
C THR A 156 11.28 -5.11 -19.79
N GLU A 157 12.08 -4.29 -20.46
CA GLU A 157 11.67 -2.97 -20.93
C GLU A 157 10.49 -3.04 -21.91
N GLU A 158 10.47 -4.04 -22.81
CA GLU A 158 9.33 -4.29 -23.69
C GLU A 158 8.01 -4.46 -22.91
N THR A 159 8.07 -5.23 -21.82
CA THR A 159 6.89 -5.44 -20.97
C THR A 159 6.54 -4.18 -20.17
N PHE A 160 7.55 -3.41 -19.73
CA PHE A 160 7.30 -2.13 -19.10
C PHE A 160 6.53 -1.18 -20.02
N ASP A 161 6.97 -1.02 -21.27
CA ASP A 161 6.30 -0.18 -22.26
C ASP A 161 4.88 -0.67 -22.55
N MET A 162 4.70 -1.99 -22.69
CA MET A 162 3.37 -2.60 -22.87
C MET A 162 2.44 -2.29 -21.70
N ILE A 163 2.93 -2.31 -20.44
CA ILE A 163 2.15 -1.94 -19.25
C ILE A 163 1.74 -0.47 -19.32
N VAL A 164 2.64 0.41 -19.71
CA VAL A 164 2.38 1.84 -19.86
C VAL A 164 1.27 2.09 -20.88
N GLU A 165 1.40 1.54 -22.07
CA GLU A 165 0.40 1.69 -23.15
C GLU A 165 -0.95 1.11 -22.77
N THR A 166 -0.95 -0.09 -22.18
CA THR A 166 -2.17 -0.78 -21.72
C THR A 166 -2.90 0.02 -20.67
N THR A 167 -2.18 0.53 -19.68
CA THR A 167 -2.77 1.32 -18.58
C THR A 167 -3.34 2.65 -19.09
N ARG A 168 -2.62 3.32 -19.97
CA ARG A 168 -3.14 4.52 -20.67
C ARG A 168 -4.42 4.22 -21.44
N ALA A 169 -4.43 3.14 -22.23
CA ALA A 169 -5.60 2.75 -23.04
C ALA A 169 -6.83 2.41 -22.17
N ILE A 170 -6.65 1.87 -20.97
CA ILE A 170 -7.74 1.62 -20.02
C ILE A 170 -8.29 2.94 -19.47
N ILE A 171 -7.43 3.81 -18.96
CA ILE A 171 -7.83 5.08 -18.34
C ILE A 171 -8.43 6.03 -19.36
N ASP A 172 -7.79 6.19 -20.52
CA ASP A 172 -8.25 7.11 -21.58
C ASP A 172 -9.58 6.66 -22.21
N HIS A 173 -9.90 5.37 -22.19
CA HIS A 173 -11.19 4.84 -22.64
C HIS A 173 -12.31 5.18 -21.65
N VAL A 174 -12.10 4.97 -20.34
CA VAL A 174 -13.13 5.15 -19.31
C VAL A 174 -13.24 6.59 -18.87
N LYS A 175 -12.13 7.33 -18.81
CA LYS A 175 -12.03 8.72 -18.33
C LYS A 175 -12.66 8.90 -16.94
N PRO A 176 -12.24 8.11 -15.94
CA PRO A 176 -12.85 8.16 -14.61
C PRO A 176 -12.70 9.53 -13.97
N THR A 177 -13.71 9.96 -13.22
CA THR A 177 -13.78 11.29 -12.59
C THR A 177 -13.60 11.23 -11.07
N ARG A 178 -13.99 10.12 -10.42
CA ARG A 178 -14.01 9.97 -8.96
C ARG A 178 -12.99 8.96 -8.45
N THR A 179 -12.72 7.91 -9.21
CA THR A 179 -11.84 6.79 -8.86
C THR A 179 -10.47 6.87 -9.54
N TYR A 180 -9.61 5.92 -9.22
CA TYR A 180 -8.29 5.74 -9.82
C TYR A 180 -8.16 4.31 -10.34
N PHE A 181 -7.42 4.13 -11.44
CA PHE A 181 -6.91 2.82 -11.81
C PHE A 181 -5.57 2.61 -11.09
N THR A 182 -5.39 1.44 -10.48
CA THR A 182 -4.19 1.12 -9.72
C THR A 182 -3.66 -0.25 -10.11
N LEU A 183 -2.35 -0.44 -9.94
CA LEU A 183 -1.71 -1.73 -10.08
C LEU A 183 -1.19 -2.15 -8.70
N GLU A 184 -1.49 -3.39 -8.31
CA GLU A 184 -0.93 -3.97 -7.10
C GLU A 184 0.55 -4.29 -7.31
N THR A 185 1.37 -4.06 -6.29
CA THR A 185 2.76 -4.48 -6.27
C THR A 185 2.89 -5.99 -6.32
N MET A 186 3.81 -6.52 -7.16
CA MET A 186 3.99 -7.96 -7.39
C MET A 186 5.46 -8.36 -7.21
N PRO A 187 5.75 -9.61 -6.79
CA PRO A 187 7.13 -10.06 -6.56
C PRO A 187 7.92 -10.33 -7.84
N TRP A 188 7.27 -10.57 -8.98
CA TRP A 188 7.89 -11.00 -10.25
C TRP A 188 7.33 -10.32 -11.50
N ALA A 189 6.64 -9.22 -11.32
CA ALA A 189 6.14 -8.36 -12.40
C ALA A 189 6.11 -6.92 -11.92
N TYR A 190 6.26 -5.95 -12.84
CA TYR A 190 6.10 -4.54 -12.47
C TYR A 190 4.68 -4.24 -11.95
N PRO A 191 4.54 -3.39 -10.91
CA PRO A 191 5.58 -2.78 -10.08
C PRO A 191 6.10 -3.76 -9.00
N ASP A 192 7.41 -4.03 -9.00
CA ASP A 192 8.11 -4.95 -8.10
C ASP A 192 8.94 -4.24 -7.02
N SER A 193 8.88 -2.93 -7.02
CA SER A 193 9.58 -2.07 -6.07
C SER A 193 8.96 -0.68 -6.02
N PRO A 194 9.24 0.12 -4.97
CA PRO A 194 8.83 1.52 -4.94
C PRO A 194 9.40 2.33 -6.12
N ASP A 195 10.61 2.01 -6.58
CA ASP A 195 11.25 2.73 -7.69
C ASP A 195 10.61 2.39 -9.03
N SER A 196 10.32 1.11 -9.30
CA SER A 196 9.62 0.71 -10.51
C SER A 196 8.20 1.29 -10.55
N TYR A 197 7.54 1.42 -9.39
CA TYR A 197 6.23 2.08 -9.32
C TYR A 197 6.31 3.57 -9.64
N LEU A 198 7.32 4.30 -9.09
CA LEU A 198 7.56 5.70 -9.47
C LEU A 198 7.82 5.86 -10.96
N ARG A 199 8.58 4.93 -11.54
CA ARG A 199 8.85 4.89 -12.97
C ARG A 199 7.55 4.73 -13.78
N LEU A 200 6.66 3.82 -13.37
CA LEU A 200 5.34 3.64 -13.98
C LEU A 200 4.45 4.89 -13.83
N LEU A 201 4.39 5.49 -12.64
CA LEU A 201 3.63 6.73 -12.42
C LEU A 201 4.08 7.84 -13.38
N LYS A 202 5.38 8.02 -13.54
CA LYS A 202 5.96 9.00 -14.46
C LYS A 202 5.68 8.66 -15.93
N ALA A 203 5.86 7.39 -16.32
CA ALA A 203 5.71 6.96 -17.70
C ALA A 203 4.25 6.94 -18.15
N ILE A 204 3.32 6.46 -17.31
CA ILE A 204 1.89 6.43 -17.63
C ILE A 204 1.33 7.85 -17.75
N ASP A 205 1.75 8.76 -16.89
CA ASP A 205 1.39 10.18 -16.90
C ASP A 205 -0.13 10.39 -17.08
N ARG A 206 -0.91 9.78 -16.21
CA ARG A 206 -2.38 9.96 -16.16
C ARG A 206 -2.79 10.32 -14.74
N ARG A 207 -3.51 11.44 -14.59
CA ARG A 207 -3.98 11.94 -13.29
C ARG A 207 -4.79 10.89 -12.50
N ARG A 208 -5.42 9.94 -13.20
CA ARG A 208 -6.24 8.88 -12.62
C ARG A 208 -5.51 7.53 -12.53
N PHE A 209 -4.18 7.53 -12.67
CA PHE A 209 -3.34 6.42 -12.28
C PHE A 209 -2.76 6.65 -10.88
N ALA A 210 -2.83 5.65 -10.01
CA ALA A 210 -2.39 5.75 -8.62
C ALA A 210 -1.84 4.42 -8.12
N VAL A 211 -1.53 4.34 -6.81
CA VAL A 211 -0.85 3.20 -6.17
C VAL A 211 -1.84 2.35 -5.38
N HIS A 212 -1.79 1.05 -5.61
CA HIS A 212 -2.27 0.03 -4.69
C HIS A 212 -1.06 -0.66 -4.07
N LEU A 213 -0.90 -0.57 -2.76
CA LEU A 213 0.30 -1.04 -2.08
C LEU A 213 0.04 -2.33 -1.32
N ASP A 214 0.67 -3.41 -1.74
CA ASP A 214 0.86 -4.62 -0.96
C ASP A 214 2.34 -4.77 -0.60
N PRO A 215 2.74 -4.46 0.62
CA PRO A 215 4.15 -4.54 1.00
C PRO A 215 4.65 -5.98 1.13
N VAL A 216 3.78 -6.96 1.37
CA VAL A 216 4.16 -8.39 1.46
C VAL A 216 4.67 -8.88 0.12
N ASN A 217 4.00 -8.52 -0.97
CA ASN A 217 4.42 -8.89 -2.33
C ASN A 217 5.81 -8.34 -2.71
N LEU A 218 6.33 -7.36 -1.98
CA LEU A 218 7.68 -6.82 -2.16
C LEU A 218 8.75 -7.52 -1.30
N VAL A 219 8.36 -8.43 -0.40
CA VAL A 219 9.30 -9.18 0.46
C VAL A 219 9.75 -10.45 -0.27
N CYS A 220 10.75 -10.33 -1.15
CA CYS A 220 11.20 -11.40 -2.04
C CYS A 220 12.56 -11.99 -1.64
N SER A 221 13.08 -11.69 -0.46
CA SER A 221 14.37 -12.20 0.00
C SER A 221 14.48 -12.18 1.52
N PRO A 222 15.39 -12.97 2.13
CA PRO A 222 15.66 -12.90 3.57
C PRO A 222 16.08 -11.50 4.02
N GLN A 223 16.84 -10.75 3.21
CA GLN A 223 17.28 -9.39 3.54
C GLN A 223 16.09 -8.44 3.67
N ARG A 224 15.09 -8.55 2.77
CA ARG A 224 13.85 -7.78 2.88
C ARG A 224 12.99 -8.25 4.04
N TYR A 225 12.90 -9.56 4.26
CA TYR A 225 12.15 -10.16 5.37
C TYR A 225 12.64 -9.65 6.74
N PHE A 226 13.95 -9.62 6.97
CA PHE A 226 14.51 -9.12 8.23
C PHE A 226 14.53 -7.58 8.34
N SER A 227 14.01 -6.87 7.35
CA SER A 227 13.96 -5.40 7.31
C SER A 227 12.64 -4.84 6.75
N THR A 228 11.52 -5.54 6.97
CA THR A 228 10.19 -5.14 6.43
C THR A 228 9.78 -3.74 6.84
N GLY A 229 10.09 -3.29 8.06
CA GLY A 229 9.84 -1.92 8.50
C GLY A 229 10.61 -0.87 7.71
N LYS A 230 11.85 -1.16 7.26
CA LYS A 230 12.60 -0.27 6.36
C LYS A 230 11.93 -0.20 5.00
N LEU A 231 11.55 -1.34 4.44
CA LEU A 231 10.84 -1.43 3.16
C LEU A 231 9.53 -0.64 3.19
N ILE A 232 8.71 -0.82 4.22
CA ILE A 232 7.44 -0.09 4.40
C ILE A 232 7.67 1.42 4.44
N ARG A 233 8.61 1.89 5.27
CA ARG A 233 8.94 3.32 5.34
C ARG A 233 9.43 3.88 4.00
N GLU A 234 10.18 3.10 3.23
CA GLU A 234 10.61 3.48 1.88
C GLU A 234 9.40 3.59 0.92
N CYS A 235 8.49 2.61 0.93
CA CYS A 235 7.26 2.64 0.13
C CYS A 235 6.46 3.92 0.42
N PHE A 236 6.19 4.21 1.66
CA PHE A 236 5.41 5.41 2.01
C PHE A 236 6.16 6.72 1.76
N LYS A 237 7.47 6.77 1.94
CA LYS A 237 8.29 7.94 1.59
C LYS A 237 8.21 8.26 0.10
N LYS A 238 8.30 7.24 -0.77
CA LYS A 238 8.31 7.40 -2.21
C LYS A 238 6.90 7.50 -2.82
N LEU A 239 5.96 6.70 -2.33
CA LEU A 239 4.65 6.49 -2.97
C LEU A 239 3.47 7.07 -2.18
N GLY A 240 3.61 7.40 -0.89
CA GLY A 240 2.51 7.68 0.03
C GLY A 240 1.44 8.62 -0.52
N ARG A 241 1.83 9.73 -1.15
CA ARG A 241 0.89 10.69 -1.77
C ARG A 241 0.02 10.09 -2.88
N HIS A 242 0.46 8.99 -3.47
CA HIS A 242 -0.22 8.31 -4.58
C HIS A 242 -1.03 7.08 -4.13
N VAL A 243 -0.84 6.61 -2.89
CA VAL A 243 -1.53 5.42 -2.36
C VAL A 243 -3.03 5.70 -2.26
N LYS A 244 -3.84 4.76 -2.74
CA LYS A 244 -5.31 4.81 -2.68
C LYS A 244 -5.91 3.66 -1.90
N SER A 245 -5.24 2.51 -1.85
CA SER A 245 -5.59 1.35 -1.03
C SER A 245 -4.34 0.54 -0.71
N CYS A 246 -4.41 -0.25 0.36
CA CYS A 246 -3.35 -1.18 0.75
C CYS A 246 -3.96 -2.55 1.07
N HIS A 247 -3.21 -3.63 0.79
CA HIS A 247 -3.52 -4.94 1.32
C HIS A 247 -2.80 -5.22 2.64
N ALA A 248 -3.47 -5.93 3.51
CA ALA A 248 -2.98 -6.40 4.81
C ALA A 248 -2.81 -7.91 4.77
N LYS A 249 -1.58 -8.33 4.51
CA LYS A 249 -1.10 -9.72 4.56
C LYS A 249 0.04 -9.82 5.56
N ASP A 250 0.56 -11.01 5.77
CA ASP A 250 1.81 -11.22 6.49
C ASP A 250 2.64 -12.27 5.77
N ILE A 251 3.91 -12.39 6.11
CA ILE A 251 4.86 -13.26 5.42
C ILE A 251 5.76 -13.96 6.43
N LEU A 252 6.01 -15.24 6.20
CA LEU A 252 6.82 -16.08 7.06
C LEU A 252 7.97 -16.72 6.28
N LEU A 253 9.20 -16.44 6.71
CA LEU A 253 10.38 -17.14 6.21
C LEU A 253 10.50 -18.50 6.92
N ARG A 254 10.37 -19.59 6.15
CA ARG A 254 10.48 -20.95 6.67
C ARG A 254 11.94 -21.34 6.96
N GLN A 255 12.14 -22.05 8.05
CA GLN A 255 13.45 -22.56 8.46
C GLN A 255 13.79 -23.87 7.71
N ARG A 256 13.85 -23.79 6.39
CA ARG A 256 14.25 -24.91 5.52
C ARG A 256 14.97 -24.41 4.27
N LEU A 257 15.89 -25.22 3.76
CA LEU A 257 16.53 -24.97 2.47
C LEU A 257 15.60 -25.37 1.32
N THR A 258 15.49 -24.61 0.23
CA THR A 258 16.11 -23.30 -0.01
C THR A 258 15.31 -22.17 0.66
N THR A 259 15.30 -20.95 0.13
CA THR A 259 14.48 -19.85 0.67
C THR A 259 13.00 -20.08 0.36
N HIS A 260 12.18 -20.17 1.40
CA HIS A 260 10.72 -20.26 1.29
C HIS A 260 10.07 -19.13 2.10
N LEU A 261 9.37 -18.28 1.39
CA LEU A 261 8.60 -17.17 1.94
C LEU A 261 7.12 -17.47 1.68
N ASP A 262 6.39 -17.78 2.73
CA ASP A 262 4.97 -18.12 2.64
C ASP A 262 4.12 -16.95 3.09
N GLU A 263 3.07 -16.63 2.32
CA GLU A 263 2.02 -15.74 2.77
C GLU A 263 1.28 -16.41 3.94
N VAL A 264 1.05 -15.65 5.01
CA VAL A 264 0.36 -16.11 6.21
C VAL A 264 -0.58 -15.02 6.72
N ARG A 265 -1.46 -15.37 7.66
CA ARG A 265 -2.35 -14.43 8.32
C ARG A 265 -1.57 -13.35 9.08
N PRO A 266 -2.00 -12.08 9.06
CA PRO A 266 -1.48 -11.02 9.91
C PRO A 266 -1.31 -11.44 11.37
N GLY A 267 -0.07 -11.32 11.88
CA GLY A 267 0.34 -11.74 13.22
C GLY A 267 1.01 -13.11 13.30
N LEU A 268 1.12 -13.84 12.21
CA LEU A 268 1.86 -15.12 12.14
C LEU A 268 3.20 -14.99 11.42
N GLY A 269 3.49 -13.86 10.84
CA GLY A 269 4.70 -13.60 10.06
C GLY A 269 5.60 -12.54 10.67
N GLY A 270 6.44 -11.95 9.81
CA GLY A 270 7.46 -10.97 10.17
C GLY A 270 7.24 -9.57 9.60
N LEU A 271 6.03 -9.23 9.14
CA LEU A 271 5.75 -7.88 8.66
C LEU A 271 5.70 -6.90 9.85
N ASP A 272 6.43 -5.79 9.76
CA ASP A 272 6.41 -4.71 10.76
C ASP A 272 5.11 -3.90 10.66
N TYR A 273 4.04 -4.44 11.26
CA TYR A 273 2.75 -3.76 11.33
C TYR A 273 2.81 -2.45 12.10
N ALA A 274 3.75 -2.29 13.06
CA ALA A 274 3.91 -1.02 13.75
C ALA A 274 4.39 0.09 12.79
N ALA A 275 5.38 -0.21 11.95
CA ALA A 275 5.79 0.70 10.89
C ALA A 275 4.66 0.94 9.88
N PHE A 276 3.92 -0.09 9.47
CA PHE A 276 2.86 0.02 8.48
C PHE A 276 1.74 0.95 8.94
N LEU A 277 1.18 0.69 10.12
CA LEU A 277 0.08 1.48 10.67
C LEU A 277 0.52 2.92 10.98
N THR A 278 1.76 3.11 11.47
CA THR A 278 2.32 4.45 11.70
C THR A 278 2.45 5.26 10.40
N GLN A 279 2.87 4.64 9.29
CA GLN A 279 2.93 5.36 8.02
C GLN A 279 1.52 5.62 7.45
N LEU A 280 0.64 4.63 7.54
CA LEU A 280 -0.72 4.73 7.02
C LEU A 280 -1.53 5.82 7.75
N SER A 281 -1.37 5.95 9.08
CA SER A 281 -2.06 6.98 9.87
C SER A 281 -1.69 8.42 9.50
N LYS A 282 -0.63 8.64 8.73
CA LYS A 282 -0.26 9.97 8.20
C LYS A 282 -1.07 10.36 6.96
N LEU A 283 -1.81 9.43 6.40
CA LEU A 283 -2.59 9.61 5.17
C LEU A 283 -4.09 9.56 5.50
N PRO A 284 -4.89 10.51 5.01
CA PRO A 284 -6.32 10.51 5.28
C PRO A 284 -7.03 9.41 4.48
N ASP A 285 -7.89 8.66 5.17
CA ASP A 285 -8.87 7.77 4.56
C ASP A 285 -8.30 6.75 3.54
N ILE A 286 -7.12 6.20 3.82
CA ILE A 286 -6.57 5.12 3.01
C ILE A 286 -7.01 3.77 3.59
N PRO A 287 -7.77 2.95 2.82
CA PRO A 287 -8.19 1.64 3.27
C PRO A 287 -7.01 0.67 3.40
N LEU A 288 -7.06 -0.15 4.45
CA LEU A 288 -6.20 -1.30 4.69
C LEU A 288 -7.08 -2.55 4.61
N MET A 289 -6.98 -3.30 3.52
CA MET A 289 -7.88 -4.39 3.20
C MET A 289 -7.26 -5.74 3.51
N LEU A 290 -7.91 -6.53 4.36
CA LEU A 290 -7.54 -7.92 4.62
C LEU A 290 -7.91 -8.79 3.43
N GLU A 291 -6.98 -9.66 2.98
CA GLU A 291 -7.26 -10.58 1.87
C GLU A 291 -6.59 -11.95 2.03
N HIS A 292 -6.90 -12.87 1.13
CA HIS A 292 -6.30 -14.20 0.98
C HIS A 292 -6.40 -15.11 2.22
N LEU A 293 -7.38 -14.88 3.09
CA LEU A 293 -7.58 -15.74 4.25
C LEU A 293 -8.70 -16.75 3.97
N PRO A 294 -8.61 -17.99 4.51
CA PRO A 294 -9.47 -19.10 4.08
C PRO A 294 -10.91 -19.00 4.57
N ASN A 295 -11.19 -18.24 5.63
CA ASN A 295 -12.52 -18.17 6.26
C ASN A 295 -12.68 -16.95 7.17
N ALA A 296 -13.92 -16.69 7.59
CA ALA A 296 -14.29 -15.55 8.44
C ALA A 296 -13.53 -15.51 9.77
N GLN A 297 -13.20 -16.67 10.37
CA GLN A 297 -12.46 -16.75 11.63
C GLN A 297 -11.04 -16.20 11.45
N GLU A 298 -10.34 -16.57 10.37
CA GLU A 298 -8.99 -16.10 10.09
C GLU A 298 -8.99 -14.58 9.80
N TYR A 299 -10.01 -14.05 9.10
CA TYR A 299 -10.19 -12.60 8.94
C TYR A 299 -10.38 -11.88 10.28
N ARG A 300 -11.18 -12.45 11.19
CA ARG A 300 -11.39 -11.89 12.53
C ARG A 300 -10.07 -11.84 13.32
N LEU A 301 -9.30 -12.94 13.34
CA LEU A 301 -8.00 -13.02 14.03
C LEU A 301 -6.98 -12.05 13.46
N ALA A 302 -6.97 -11.87 12.13
CA ALA A 302 -6.13 -10.87 11.46
C ALA A 302 -6.49 -9.44 11.89
N ALA A 303 -7.80 -9.12 11.89
CA ALA A 303 -8.29 -7.82 12.33
C ALA A 303 -7.98 -7.54 13.80
N GLU A 304 -8.12 -8.54 14.69
CA GLU A 304 -7.76 -8.45 16.10
C GLU A 304 -6.26 -8.15 16.28
N HIS A 305 -5.39 -8.83 15.55
CA HIS A 305 -3.96 -8.57 15.58
C HIS A 305 -3.66 -7.12 15.18
N ILE A 306 -4.16 -6.66 14.04
CA ILE A 306 -3.93 -5.30 13.54
C ILE A 306 -4.43 -4.26 14.55
N ARG A 307 -5.63 -4.44 15.10
CA ARG A 307 -6.18 -3.55 16.15
C ARG A 307 -5.34 -3.54 17.41
N SER A 308 -4.79 -4.70 17.81
CA SER A 308 -3.91 -4.78 18.99
C SER A 308 -2.62 -3.98 18.80
N VAL A 309 -2.03 -4.03 17.59
CA VAL A 309 -0.85 -3.24 17.26
C VAL A 309 -1.19 -1.75 17.25
N ALA A 310 -2.30 -1.35 16.61
CA ALA A 310 -2.75 0.04 16.59
C ALA A 310 -2.97 0.60 18.01
N LYS A 311 -3.62 -0.19 18.89
CA LYS A 311 -3.83 0.19 20.31
C LYS A 311 -2.52 0.46 21.03
N LYS A 312 -1.49 -0.38 20.84
CA LYS A 312 -0.15 -0.18 21.43
C LYS A 312 0.53 1.10 20.92
N LEU A 313 0.18 1.55 19.72
CA LEU A 313 0.70 2.78 19.11
C LEU A 313 -0.15 4.02 19.43
N GLY A 314 -1.26 3.87 20.16
CA GLY A 314 -2.20 4.98 20.40
C GLY A 314 -2.96 5.42 19.13
N LEU A 315 -3.07 4.55 18.13
CA LEU A 315 -3.81 4.81 16.88
C LEU A 315 -5.25 4.30 17.00
N SER A 316 -6.19 5.02 16.38
CA SER A 316 -7.62 4.67 16.35
C SER A 316 -8.05 4.19 14.96
N PHE A 317 -9.15 3.45 14.92
CA PHE A 317 -9.92 3.14 13.71
C PHE A 317 -11.17 4.01 13.66
N ALA A 318 -11.62 4.31 12.42
CA ALA A 318 -12.85 5.05 12.18
C ALA A 318 -14.10 4.18 12.32
#